data_50fe61de060e7d59cc6db08046c7ab47
#
_entry.id   50fe61de060e7d59cc6db08046c7ab47
#
_cell.length_a   1.000
_cell.length_b   1.000
_cell.length_c   1.000
_cell.angle_alpha   90.00
_cell.angle_beta   90.00
_cell.angle_gamma   90.00
#
_symmetry.space_group_name_H-M   'P 1'
#
loop_
_entity.id
_entity.type
_entity.pdbx_description
1 polymer ?
#
loop_
_entity_poly.entity_id
_entity_poly.type
_entity_poly.pdbx_seq_one_letter_code
_entity_poly.pdbx_strand_id
1 'polypeptide(L)'
;MNVRKYWLPYQLITVEGQLQCHWFNTYGEPFTEPFFEATILKCRSKENRNFLHPSVSDYGMILEWAPEFESINPSAIIFHISRCGSTLISQMLAVSDENLVLYEVPVFEDILRLRFKEPDIDETEINKLFVAALKLYGQGDNLNEPAEKKSKRVFIKTDSWHLFFYPQFRQLFPFVPFIFMYRAPDEVFSSHRKQAGMHSVQGLIEPEIFGMKPSDIAEIMPDDYLAAVLENYLSRSIEIVTDDKLSLLINYNEGPMEIIKKIAAFVNIKISESDRQKMHERSRYHSKKPDEPFNEFDVKTAPLCLTKAVALYNELERKRQLQ
;
A
#
# COMPACT_ATOMS: atom_id res chain seq x y z
N MET A 1 16.43 11.43 25.52
CA MET A 1 15.96 10.46 24.51
C MET A 1 14.53 10.86 24.13
N ASN A 2 14.24 11.17 22.85
CA ASN A 2 12.90 11.60 22.46
C ASN A 2 11.96 10.38 22.47
N VAL A 3 11.09 10.27 23.49
CA VAL A 3 10.17 9.14 23.69
C VAL A 3 9.10 9.11 22.58
N ARG A 4 8.78 10.27 21.97
CA ARG A 4 7.75 10.41 20.92
C ARG A 4 8.06 9.59 19.67
N LYS A 5 9.34 9.35 19.37
CA LYS A 5 9.78 8.59 18.19
C LYS A 5 9.23 7.14 18.13
N TYR A 6 8.79 6.58 19.27
CA TYR A 6 8.21 5.23 19.32
C TYR A 6 6.68 5.22 19.20
N TRP A 7 6.04 6.39 19.24
CA TRP A 7 4.61 6.50 19.15
C TRP A 7 4.19 6.84 17.73
N LEU A 8 3.36 5.97 17.13
CA LEU A 8 2.83 6.14 15.77
C LEU A 8 1.31 6.19 15.79
N PRO A 9 0.70 7.08 15.00
CA PRO A 9 -0.74 7.07 14.79
C PRO A 9 -1.11 5.84 13.97
N TYR A 10 -2.15 5.09 14.35
CA TYR A 10 -2.53 3.92 13.56
C TYR A 10 -3.96 3.94 13.06
N GLN A 11 -4.80 4.80 13.61
CA GLN A 11 -6.20 4.89 13.22
C GLN A 11 -6.78 6.26 13.51
N LEU A 12 -7.67 6.76 12.64
CA LEU A 12 -8.50 7.92 12.87
C LEU A 12 -9.97 7.46 13.04
N ILE A 13 -10.61 7.87 14.11
CA ILE A 13 -12.00 7.49 14.42
C ILE A 13 -12.76 8.72 14.85
N THR A 14 -13.97 8.91 14.31
CA THR A 14 -14.90 9.94 14.79
C THR A 14 -15.73 9.40 15.95
N VAL A 15 -15.59 10.00 17.09
CA VAL A 15 -16.34 9.70 18.31
C VAL A 15 -17.09 10.94 18.76
N GLU A 16 -18.40 10.86 18.87
CA GLU A 16 -19.28 11.99 19.27
C GLU A 16 -19.02 13.27 18.45
N GLY A 17 -18.76 13.12 17.14
CA GLY A 17 -18.49 14.23 16.21
C GLY A 17 -17.08 14.83 16.33
N GLN A 18 -16.17 14.21 17.09
CA GLN A 18 -14.77 14.61 17.19
C GLN A 18 -13.87 13.57 16.56
N LEU A 19 -13.01 14.01 15.63
CA LEU A 19 -12.02 13.15 15.01
C LEU A 19 -10.85 12.93 15.96
N GLN A 20 -10.67 11.69 16.37
CA GLN A 20 -9.64 11.23 17.30
C GLN A 20 -8.58 10.42 16.59
N CYS A 21 -7.33 10.57 17.02
CA CYS A 21 -6.20 9.78 16.58
C CYS A 21 -5.84 8.75 17.65
N HIS A 22 -5.79 7.49 17.26
CA HIS A 22 -5.32 6.40 18.10
C HIS A 22 -3.85 6.10 17.82
N TRP A 23 -3.09 5.91 18.91
CA TRP A 23 -1.65 5.72 18.88
C TRP A 23 -1.25 4.36 19.41
N PHE A 24 -0.16 3.82 18.89
CA PHE A 24 0.51 2.66 19.47
C PHE A 24 2.01 2.92 19.64
N ASN A 25 2.61 2.24 20.61
CA ASN A 25 4.05 2.29 20.80
C ASN A 25 4.70 1.14 20.05
N THR A 26 5.69 1.44 19.22
CA THR A 26 6.43 0.42 18.46
C THR A 26 7.39 -0.39 19.33
N TYR A 27 7.80 0.15 20.48
CA TYR A 27 8.87 -0.44 21.32
C TYR A 27 10.17 -0.77 20.54
N GLY A 28 10.36 -0.12 19.36
CA GLY A 28 11.47 -0.41 18.47
C GLY A 28 11.34 -1.70 17.66
N GLU A 29 10.13 -2.25 17.55
CA GLU A 29 9.87 -3.42 16.69
C GLU A 29 10.05 -3.08 15.22
N PRO A 30 10.72 -3.93 14.44
CA PRO A 30 10.87 -3.75 13.01
C PRO A 30 9.55 -4.03 12.27
N PHE A 31 9.34 -3.33 11.14
CA PHE A 31 8.16 -3.48 10.29
C PHE A 31 8.37 -4.61 9.27
N THR A 32 8.42 -5.84 9.75
CA THR A 32 8.72 -7.04 8.94
C THR A 32 7.51 -7.91 8.66
N GLU A 33 6.38 -7.62 9.28
CA GLU A 33 5.16 -8.41 9.13
C GLU A 33 4.54 -8.21 7.72
N PRO A 34 3.82 -9.20 7.16
CA PRO A 34 3.19 -9.11 5.83
C PRO A 34 2.16 -7.99 5.68
N PHE A 35 1.54 -7.61 6.79
CA PHE A 35 0.55 -6.55 6.92
C PHE A 35 0.90 -5.68 8.11
N PHE A 36 0.69 -4.38 7.98
CA PHE A 36 1.03 -3.45 9.06
C PHE A 36 0.20 -3.69 10.33
N GLU A 37 -1.04 -4.13 10.19
CA GLU A 37 -1.91 -4.54 11.31
C GLU A 37 -1.28 -5.62 12.19
N ALA A 38 -0.56 -6.57 11.59
CA ALA A 38 0.16 -7.60 12.36
C ALA A 38 1.30 -6.99 13.19
N THR A 39 2.00 -5.98 12.64
CA THR A 39 3.00 -5.20 13.40
C THR A 39 2.35 -4.47 14.57
N ILE A 40 1.19 -3.81 14.36
CA ILE A 40 0.44 -3.13 15.43
C ILE A 40 0.05 -4.13 16.53
N LEU A 41 -0.50 -5.29 16.16
CA LEU A 41 -0.90 -6.33 17.12
C LEU A 41 0.31 -6.85 17.93
N LYS A 42 1.44 -7.06 17.27
CA LYS A 42 2.69 -7.48 17.92
C LYS A 42 3.19 -6.43 18.91
N CYS A 43 3.18 -5.15 18.55
CA CYS A 43 3.56 -4.06 19.43
C CYS A 43 2.59 -3.95 20.63
N ARG A 44 1.29 -3.98 20.38
CA ARG A 44 0.27 -3.90 21.42
C ARG A 44 0.29 -5.09 22.38
N SER A 45 0.70 -6.26 21.92
CA SER A 45 0.85 -7.43 22.81
C SER A 45 1.95 -7.26 23.88
N LYS A 46 2.87 -6.32 23.65
CA LYS A 46 3.93 -5.94 24.61
C LYS A 46 3.47 -4.90 25.63
N GLU A 47 2.35 -4.22 25.36
CA GLU A 47 1.76 -3.30 26.32
C GLU A 47 1.34 -4.08 27.56
N ASN A 48 1.78 -3.62 28.72
CA ASN A 48 1.44 -4.25 29.99
C ASN A 48 -0.09 -4.33 30.10
N ARG A 49 -0.64 -5.47 30.54
CA ARG A 49 -2.07 -5.72 30.72
C ARG A 49 -2.81 -4.67 31.61
N ASN A 50 -2.06 -3.79 32.26
CA ASN A 50 -2.59 -2.69 33.08
C ASN A 50 -2.99 -1.46 32.25
N PHE A 51 -2.61 -1.36 30.97
CA PHE A 51 -3.06 -0.30 30.04
C PHE A 51 -4.27 -0.79 29.26
N LEU A 52 -5.43 -0.81 29.92
CA LEU A 52 -6.71 -1.21 29.31
C LEU A 52 -7.27 -0.15 28.31
N HIS A 53 -6.68 1.05 28.31
CA HIS A 53 -7.17 2.15 27.48
C HIS A 53 -6.24 2.41 26.30
N PRO A 54 -6.80 2.63 25.08
CA PRO A 54 -6.02 3.07 23.95
C PRO A 54 -5.41 4.46 24.24
N SER A 55 -4.21 4.70 23.71
CA SER A 55 -3.63 6.04 23.72
C SER A 55 -4.31 6.85 22.61
N VAL A 56 -5.05 7.88 23.02
CA VAL A 56 -5.89 8.69 22.12
C VAL A 56 -5.55 10.16 22.29
N SER A 57 -5.58 10.89 21.18
CA SER A 57 -5.48 12.35 21.15
C SER A 57 -6.45 12.93 20.13
N ASP A 58 -6.54 14.25 20.09
CA ASP A 58 -7.02 14.96 18.92
C ASP A 58 -6.11 14.64 17.70
N TYR A 59 -6.67 14.60 16.49
CA TYR A 59 -5.92 14.29 15.27
C TYR A 59 -4.83 15.31 14.94
N GLY A 60 -4.99 16.58 15.38
CA GLY A 60 -4.01 17.65 15.26
C GLY A 60 -2.66 17.33 15.87
N MET A 61 -2.60 16.42 16.86
CA MET A 61 -1.34 15.95 17.44
C MET A 61 -0.36 15.39 16.39
N ILE A 62 -0.87 14.80 15.31
CA ILE A 62 -0.04 14.35 14.18
C ILE A 62 0.74 15.54 13.60
N LEU A 63 0.07 16.68 13.40
CA LEU A 63 0.67 17.90 12.88
C LEU A 63 1.64 18.55 13.87
N GLU A 64 1.32 18.49 15.15
CA GLU A 64 2.16 19.06 16.23
C GLU A 64 3.49 18.32 16.38
N TRP A 65 3.48 16.98 16.26
CA TRP A 65 4.67 16.17 16.45
C TRP A 65 5.56 16.08 15.20
N ALA A 66 4.98 16.15 14.01
CA ALA A 66 5.70 16.00 12.75
C ALA A 66 6.90 16.95 12.56
N PRO A 67 6.89 18.22 13.03
CA PRO A 67 8.05 19.11 12.93
C PRO A 67 9.30 18.64 13.69
N GLU A 68 9.15 17.76 14.68
CA GLU A 68 10.27 17.21 15.45
C GLU A 68 11.09 16.17 14.64
N PHE A 69 10.58 15.73 13.50
CA PHE A 69 11.15 14.68 12.67
C PHE A 69 11.57 15.20 11.30
N GLU A 70 12.60 14.56 10.74
CA GLU A 70 13.08 14.90 9.41
C GLU A 70 12.04 14.58 8.32
N SER A 71 12.02 15.40 7.27
CA SER A 71 11.19 15.12 6.11
C SER A 71 11.76 13.93 5.34
N ILE A 72 10.87 13.03 4.93
CA ILE A 72 11.23 11.85 4.17
C ILE A 72 10.52 11.89 2.82
N ASN A 73 11.33 11.77 1.76
CA ASN A 73 10.81 11.52 0.43
C ASN A 73 10.85 10.01 0.18
N PRO A 74 9.74 9.37 -0.16
CA PRO A 74 9.75 7.98 -0.56
C PRO A 74 10.70 7.73 -1.73
N SER A 75 11.41 6.62 -1.71
CA SER A 75 12.21 6.16 -2.85
C SER A 75 11.33 5.65 -3.98
N ALA A 76 10.19 5.07 -3.64
CA ALA A 76 9.11 4.76 -4.56
C ALA A 76 7.78 4.56 -3.83
N ILE A 77 6.67 4.76 -4.57
CA ILE A 77 5.31 4.40 -4.14
C ILE A 77 4.81 3.28 -5.05
N ILE A 78 4.33 2.20 -4.43
CA ILE A 78 3.87 0.98 -5.12
C ILE A 78 2.35 0.92 -5.06
N PHE A 79 1.71 1.19 -6.18
CA PHE A 79 0.29 0.98 -6.42
C PHE A 79 0.06 -0.42 -6.99
N HIS A 80 -1.12 -0.98 -6.77
CA HIS A 80 -1.42 -2.32 -7.25
C HIS A 80 -2.94 -2.56 -7.37
N ILE A 81 -3.32 -3.53 -8.21
CA ILE A 81 -4.73 -3.88 -8.43
C ILE A 81 -5.24 -4.95 -7.46
N SER A 82 -4.57 -5.18 -6.32
CA SER A 82 -4.83 -6.30 -5.42
C SER A 82 -4.54 -7.68 -6.04
N ARG A 83 -4.27 -8.68 -5.19
CA ARG A 83 -4.01 -10.08 -5.61
C ARG A 83 -2.99 -10.26 -6.76
N CYS A 84 -2.18 -9.27 -7.01
CA CYS A 84 -1.14 -9.24 -8.05
C CYS A 84 0.28 -9.47 -7.50
N GLY A 85 0.43 -10.07 -6.31
CA GLY A 85 1.73 -10.41 -5.74
C GLY A 85 2.51 -9.25 -5.12
N SER A 86 1.93 -8.05 -5.02
CA SER A 86 2.59 -6.86 -4.45
C SER A 86 3.12 -7.07 -3.02
N THR A 87 2.42 -7.86 -2.20
CA THR A 87 2.88 -8.21 -0.84
C THR A 87 4.20 -8.98 -0.87
N LEU A 88 4.37 -9.95 -1.77
CA LEU A 88 5.63 -10.68 -1.90
C LEU A 88 6.78 -9.74 -2.30
N ILE A 89 6.56 -8.90 -3.31
CA ILE A 89 7.57 -7.96 -3.80
C ILE A 89 7.98 -6.98 -2.70
N SER A 90 7.02 -6.45 -1.95
CA SER A 90 7.32 -5.55 -0.83
C SER A 90 8.10 -6.25 0.28
N GLN A 91 7.76 -7.50 0.61
CA GLN A 91 8.53 -8.29 1.57
C GLN A 91 9.95 -8.60 1.07
N MET A 92 10.12 -8.83 -0.23
CA MET A 92 11.47 -8.98 -0.81
C MET A 92 12.28 -7.69 -0.68
N LEU A 93 11.67 -6.53 -0.90
CA LEU A 93 12.34 -5.24 -0.67
C LEU A 93 12.74 -5.04 0.80
N ALA A 94 11.90 -5.51 1.73
CA ALA A 94 12.12 -5.34 3.17
C ALA A 94 13.21 -6.27 3.76
N VAL A 95 13.73 -7.25 3.02
CA VAL A 95 14.85 -8.07 3.53
C VAL A 95 16.18 -7.33 3.57
N SER A 96 16.27 -6.20 2.90
CA SER A 96 17.45 -5.32 2.96
C SER A 96 17.34 -4.37 4.15
N ASP A 97 18.35 -4.35 5.00
CA ASP A 97 18.46 -3.45 6.15
C ASP A 97 18.56 -1.96 5.74
N GLU A 98 18.77 -1.68 4.44
CA GLU A 98 18.77 -0.33 3.89
C GLU A 98 17.37 0.16 3.48
N ASN A 99 16.35 -0.68 3.56
CA ASN A 99 15.00 -0.37 3.15
C ASN A 99 14.04 -0.36 4.34
N LEU A 100 13.26 0.70 4.43
CA LEU A 100 12.05 0.75 5.22
C LEU A 100 10.86 0.58 4.27
N VAL A 101 10.06 -0.46 4.47
CA VAL A 101 8.87 -0.70 3.64
C VAL A 101 7.62 -0.53 4.48
N LEU A 102 6.77 0.40 4.10
CA LEU A 102 5.50 0.69 4.75
C LEU A 102 4.38 -0.02 3.97
N TYR A 103 3.75 -1.01 4.61
CA TYR A 103 2.76 -1.88 3.96
C TYR A 103 1.35 -1.48 4.36
N GLU A 104 0.56 -0.91 3.45
CA GLU A 104 -0.87 -0.66 3.67
C GLU A 104 -1.12 -0.11 5.10
N VAL A 105 -0.46 1.01 5.41
CA VAL A 105 -0.48 1.60 6.75
C VAL A 105 -1.89 2.13 7.05
N PRO A 106 -2.60 1.65 8.10
CA PRO A 106 -4.01 1.96 8.29
C PRO A 106 -4.33 3.45 8.41
N VAL A 107 -3.49 4.23 9.09
CA VAL A 107 -3.73 5.67 9.21
C VAL A 107 -3.61 6.41 7.88
N PHE A 108 -2.82 5.92 6.91
CA PHE A 108 -2.76 6.53 5.57
C PHE A 108 -4.09 6.34 4.83
N GLU A 109 -4.69 5.16 4.95
CA GLU A 109 -6.03 4.88 4.46
C GLU A 109 -7.07 5.80 5.09
N ASP A 110 -7.07 5.90 6.42
CA ASP A 110 -8.03 6.75 7.13
C ASP A 110 -7.91 8.21 6.71
N ILE A 111 -6.67 8.75 6.60
CA ILE A 111 -6.42 10.14 6.18
C ILE A 111 -6.93 10.38 4.76
N LEU A 112 -6.64 9.49 3.80
CA LEU A 112 -7.08 9.67 2.41
C LEU A 112 -8.60 9.63 2.26
N ARG A 113 -9.29 8.84 3.12
CA ARG A 113 -10.75 8.73 3.11
C ARG A 113 -11.46 9.82 3.93
N LEU A 114 -10.76 10.70 4.64
CA LEU A 114 -11.39 11.82 5.38
C LEU A 114 -12.29 12.66 4.47
N ARG A 115 -11.94 12.88 3.21
CA ARG A 115 -12.78 13.61 2.23
C ARG A 115 -14.19 13.04 2.05
N PHE A 116 -14.40 11.77 2.35
CA PHE A 116 -15.71 11.11 2.26
C PHE A 116 -16.42 11.02 3.61
N LYS A 117 -15.66 11.07 4.70
CA LYS A 117 -16.17 10.87 6.06
C LYS A 117 -16.33 12.17 6.85
N GLU A 118 -15.46 13.14 6.60
CA GLU A 118 -15.35 14.40 7.34
C GLU A 118 -15.35 15.59 6.35
N PRO A 119 -16.53 16.02 5.89
CA PRO A 119 -16.64 17.03 4.84
C PRO A 119 -16.08 18.43 5.23
N ASP A 120 -15.90 18.67 6.53
CA ASP A 120 -15.34 19.92 7.05
C ASP A 120 -13.81 19.99 6.94
N ILE A 121 -13.14 18.86 6.66
CA ILE A 121 -11.69 18.78 6.49
C ILE A 121 -11.36 18.93 5.01
N ASP A 122 -10.69 20.01 4.65
CA ASP A 122 -10.33 20.29 3.27
C ASP A 122 -9.14 19.43 2.77
N GLU A 123 -8.96 19.40 1.45
CA GLU A 123 -7.89 18.62 0.82
C GLU A 123 -6.49 19.10 1.25
N THR A 124 -6.32 20.38 1.55
CA THR A 124 -5.05 20.94 2.01
C THR A 124 -4.67 20.38 3.36
N GLU A 125 -5.64 20.26 4.27
CA GLU A 125 -5.42 19.69 5.59
C GLU A 125 -5.19 18.17 5.52
N ILE A 126 -5.94 17.44 4.70
CA ILE A 126 -5.72 16.03 4.41
C ILE A 126 -4.27 15.80 3.91
N ASN A 127 -3.81 16.64 2.99
CA ASN A 127 -2.45 16.57 2.45
C ASN A 127 -1.39 16.82 3.53
N LYS A 128 -1.59 17.81 4.40
CA LYS A 128 -0.69 18.10 5.53
C LYS A 128 -0.66 16.92 6.51
N LEU A 129 -1.81 16.35 6.85
CA LEU A 129 -1.90 15.17 7.73
C LEU A 129 -1.17 13.96 7.14
N PHE A 130 -1.34 13.70 5.83
CA PHE A 130 -0.66 12.59 5.17
C PHE A 130 0.87 12.74 5.23
N VAL A 131 1.39 13.93 4.88
CA VAL A 131 2.84 14.21 4.95
C VAL A 131 3.35 14.15 6.39
N ALA A 132 2.58 14.66 7.36
CA ALA A 132 2.94 14.60 8.76
C ALA A 132 2.99 13.16 9.29
N ALA A 133 1.97 12.35 9.00
CA ALA A 133 1.96 10.94 9.35
C ALA A 133 3.14 10.19 8.70
N LEU A 134 3.44 10.46 7.42
CA LEU A 134 4.59 9.85 6.75
C LEU A 134 5.93 10.22 7.43
N LYS A 135 6.10 11.45 7.91
CA LYS A 135 7.29 11.83 8.67
C LYS A 135 7.45 11.00 9.95
N LEU A 136 6.36 10.76 10.68
CA LEU A 136 6.39 9.94 11.89
C LEU A 136 6.79 8.49 11.56
N TYR A 137 6.19 7.89 10.53
CA TYR A 137 6.49 6.52 10.11
C TYR A 137 7.86 6.37 9.49
N GLY A 138 8.32 7.35 8.78
CA GLY A 138 9.57 7.32 8.04
C GLY A 138 10.82 7.41 8.92
N GLN A 139 10.68 7.61 10.25
CA GLN A 139 11.81 7.53 11.17
C GLN A 139 12.31 6.08 11.33
N GLY A 140 11.53 5.13 10.85
CA GLY A 140 11.91 3.74 10.71
C GLY A 140 11.81 2.91 11.97
N ASP A 141 11.97 1.63 11.75
CA ASP A 141 12.06 0.58 12.74
C ASP A 141 13.42 0.55 13.47
N ASN A 142 14.42 1.23 12.92
CA ASN A 142 15.80 1.27 13.43
C ASN A 142 16.03 2.41 14.42
N LEU A 143 15.04 2.74 15.24
CA LEU A 143 15.13 3.84 16.22
C LEU A 143 16.19 3.64 17.30
N ASN A 144 16.63 2.41 17.52
CA ASN A 144 17.68 2.03 18.46
C ASN A 144 19.05 1.88 17.77
N GLU A 145 19.11 1.91 16.45
CA GLU A 145 20.35 1.77 15.70
C GLU A 145 21.13 3.10 15.62
N PRO A 146 22.45 3.04 15.53
CA PRO A 146 23.26 4.22 15.22
C PRO A 146 22.81 4.87 13.91
N ALA A 147 22.98 6.20 13.81
CA ALA A 147 22.54 6.95 12.61
C ALA A 147 23.13 6.38 11.29
N GLU A 148 24.28 5.74 11.36
CA GLU A 148 24.95 5.09 10.23
C GLU A 148 24.21 3.84 9.69
N LYS A 149 23.33 3.25 10.51
CA LYS A 149 22.53 2.06 10.15
C LYS A 149 21.04 2.36 9.90
N LYS A 150 20.62 3.61 9.92
CA LYS A 150 19.25 3.98 9.60
C LYS A 150 18.93 3.62 8.16
N SER A 151 17.70 3.15 7.93
CA SER A 151 17.17 2.89 6.59
C SER A 151 17.31 4.14 5.72
N LYS A 152 17.94 3.99 4.57
CA LYS A 152 18.20 5.10 3.65
C LYS A 152 17.08 5.28 2.63
N ARG A 153 16.26 4.25 2.43
CA ARG A 153 15.23 4.17 1.38
C ARG A 153 13.90 3.81 1.97
N VAL A 154 12.88 4.60 1.66
CA VAL A 154 11.51 4.37 2.09
C VAL A 154 10.66 3.95 0.90
N PHE A 155 10.04 2.79 0.97
CA PHE A 155 9.06 2.31 0.00
C PHE A 155 7.69 2.32 0.65
N ILE A 156 6.69 2.85 -0.05
CA ILE A 156 5.31 2.83 0.41
C ILE A 156 4.54 1.89 -0.50
N LYS A 157 4.03 0.78 0.05
CA LYS A 157 3.02 -0.04 -0.61
C LYS A 157 1.66 0.42 -0.14
N THR A 158 0.89 0.99 -1.05
CA THR A 158 -0.43 1.53 -0.76
C THR A 158 -1.49 0.42 -0.65
N ASP A 159 -2.69 0.75 -0.16
CA ASP A 159 -3.87 -0.04 -0.45
C ASP A 159 -4.21 0.03 -1.95
N SER A 160 -4.90 -0.99 -2.47
CA SER A 160 -5.12 -1.07 -3.92
C SER A 160 -5.93 0.12 -4.45
N TRP A 161 -6.97 0.55 -3.76
CA TRP A 161 -7.82 1.68 -4.16
C TRP A 161 -7.13 3.04 -4.05
N HIS A 162 -5.96 3.14 -3.41
CA HIS A 162 -5.18 4.37 -3.42
C HIS A 162 -4.66 4.76 -4.81
N LEU A 163 -4.70 3.87 -5.78
CA LEU A 163 -4.46 4.20 -7.19
C LEU A 163 -5.35 5.35 -7.67
N PHE A 164 -6.57 5.45 -7.18
CA PHE A 164 -7.53 6.50 -7.57
C PHE A 164 -7.21 7.86 -6.95
N PHE A 165 -6.37 7.90 -5.93
CA PHE A 165 -5.79 9.12 -5.37
C PHE A 165 -4.47 9.52 -6.04
N TYR A 166 -4.12 8.91 -7.18
CA TYR A 166 -2.89 9.21 -7.91
C TYR A 166 -2.62 10.71 -8.10
N PRO A 167 -3.58 11.59 -8.50
CA PRO A 167 -3.31 13.02 -8.67
C PRO A 167 -2.79 13.66 -7.38
N GLN A 168 -3.37 13.31 -6.24
CA GLN A 168 -2.96 13.78 -4.92
C GLN A 168 -1.55 13.28 -4.57
N PHE A 169 -1.26 12.00 -4.81
CA PHE A 169 0.09 11.46 -4.61
C PHE A 169 1.12 12.13 -5.52
N ARG A 170 0.80 12.39 -6.78
CA ARG A 170 1.72 13.07 -7.71
C ARG A 170 1.96 14.52 -7.33
N GLN A 171 0.95 15.22 -6.81
CA GLN A 171 1.10 16.58 -6.28
C GLN A 171 2.01 16.61 -5.04
N LEU A 172 1.84 15.66 -4.12
CA LEU A 172 2.65 15.56 -2.90
C LEU A 172 4.10 15.11 -3.20
N PHE A 173 4.28 14.25 -4.19
CA PHE A 173 5.54 13.60 -4.52
C PHE A 173 5.87 13.73 -6.02
N PRO A 174 6.13 14.96 -6.52
CA PRO A 174 6.25 15.24 -7.97
C PRO A 174 7.41 14.52 -8.64
N PHE A 175 8.44 14.15 -7.89
CA PHE A 175 9.67 13.53 -8.41
C PHE A 175 9.86 12.07 -7.94
N VAL A 176 8.92 11.52 -7.19
CA VAL A 176 9.02 10.15 -6.69
C VAL A 176 8.61 9.16 -7.79
N PRO A 177 9.41 8.10 -8.05
CA PRO A 177 9.01 7.02 -8.93
C PRO A 177 7.74 6.31 -8.43
N PHE A 178 6.77 6.06 -9.33
CA PHE A 178 5.56 5.31 -9.04
C PHE A 178 5.59 3.97 -9.77
N ILE A 179 5.26 2.91 -9.07
CA ILE A 179 5.28 1.53 -9.58
C ILE A 179 3.84 1.03 -9.58
N PHE A 180 3.37 0.52 -10.71
CA PHE A 180 2.02 0.01 -10.89
C PHE A 180 2.08 -1.50 -11.13
N MET A 181 1.72 -2.27 -10.10
CA MET A 181 1.74 -3.72 -10.16
C MET A 181 0.37 -4.28 -10.50
N TYR A 182 0.33 -5.16 -11.47
CA TYR A 182 -0.88 -5.81 -11.94
C TYR A 182 -0.64 -7.27 -12.31
N ARG A 183 -1.72 -7.97 -12.59
CA ARG A 183 -1.75 -9.38 -12.98
C ARG A 183 -2.96 -9.60 -13.91
N ALA A 184 -3.02 -10.73 -14.60
CA ALA A 184 -4.13 -11.08 -15.46
C ALA A 184 -5.48 -11.04 -14.71
N PRO A 185 -6.53 -10.40 -15.28
CA PRO A 185 -7.80 -10.17 -14.58
C PRO A 185 -8.50 -11.45 -14.11
N ASP A 186 -8.41 -12.52 -14.89
CA ASP A 186 -8.98 -13.83 -14.56
C ASP A 186 -8.31 -14.47 -13.34
N GLU A 187 -7.00 -14.31 -13.19
CA GLU A 187 -6.25 -14.77 -12.03
C GLU A 187 -6.61 -13.96 -10.78
N VAL A 188 -6.70 -12.64 -10.91
CA VAL A 188 -7.12 -11.73 -9.82
C VAL A 188 -8.55 -12.04 -9.40
N PHE A 189 -9.47 -12.18 -10.36
CA PHE A 189 -10.87 -12.52 -10.14
C PHE A 189 -11.01 -13.85 -9.41
N SER A 190 -10.35 -14.90 -9.89
CA SER A 190 -10.33 -16.21 -9.23
C SER A 190 -9.81 -16.15 -7.80
N SER A 191 -8.79 -15.35 -7.56
CA SER A 191 -8.24 -15.14 -6.20
C SER A 191 -9.25 -14.48 -5.28
N HIS A 192 -10.01 -13.48 -5.76
CA HIS A 192 -11.06 -12.80 -5.00
C HIS A 192 -12.26 -13.70 -4.72
N ARG A 193 -12.65 -14.56 -5.65
CA ARG A 193 -13.72 -15.56 -5.42
C ARG A 193 -13.36 -16.56 -4.33
N LYS A 194 -12.09 -16.87 -4.14
CA LYS A 194 -11.63 -17.73 -3.03
C LYS A 194 -11.58 -17.00 -1.70
N GLN A 195 -11.12 -15.76 -1.71
CA GLN A 195 -11.00 -14.91 -0.53
C GLN A 195 -11.18 -13.46 -0.94
N ALA A 196 -12.36 -12.92 -0.67
CA ALA A 196 -12.70 -11.54 -1.00
C ALA A 196 -11.73 -10.54 -0.33
N GLY A 197 -11.30 -9.52 -1.09
CA GLY A 197 -10.66 -8.32 -0.55
C GLY A 197 -11.71 -7.24 -0.34
N MET A 198 -11.42 -6.23 0.47
CA MET A 198 -12.39 -5.16 0.81
C MET A 198 -13.03 -4.52 -0.42
N HIS A 199 -12.23 -4.14 -1.41
CA HIS A 199 -12.71 -3.50 -2.65
C HIS A 199 -13.52 -4.42 -3.56
N SER A 200 -13.52 -5.74 -3.33
CA SER A 200 -14.35 -6.70 -4.07
C SER A 200 -15.74 -6.92 -3.45
N VAL A 201 -15.99 -6.29 -2.31
CA VAL A 201 -17.28 -6.35 -1.60
C VAL A 201 -17.96 -4.99 -1.71
N GLN A 202 -19.14 -4.96 -2.28
CA GLN A 202 -19.93 -3.74 -2.47
C GLN A 202 -20.13 -2.99 -1.15
N GLY A 203 -19.83 -1.68 -1.17
CA GLY A 203 -20.08 -0.77 -0.05
C GLY A 203 -19.07 -0.82 1.09
N LEU A 204 -18.02 -1.67 1.05
CA LEU A 204 -16.93 -1.60 2.03
C LEU A 204 -15.94 -0.47 1.73
N ILE A 205 -15.79 -0.13 0.47
CA ILE A 205 -15.06 1.05 0.00
C ILE A 205 -16.06 1.92 -0.74
N GLU A 206 -15.96 3.23 -0.59
CA GLU A 206 -16.84 4.20 -1.25
C GLU A 206 -16.77 4.02 -2.78
N PRO A 207 -17.89 3.75 -3.45
CA PRO A 207 -17.90 3.47 -4.89
C PRO A 207 -17.41 4.66 -5.72
N GLU A 208 -17.53 5.87 -5.19
CA GLU A 208 -17.01 7.10 -5.79
C GLU A 208 -15.49 7.08 -5.99
N ILE A 209 -14.77 6.36 -5.13
CA ILE A 209 -13.32 6.15 -5.29
C ILE A 209 -13.03 5.45 -6.62
N PHE A 210 -13.86 4.49 -7.00
CA PHE A 210 -13.74 3.77 -8.27
C PHE A 210 -14.38 4.51 -9.45
N GLY A 211 -14.90 5.73 -9.24
CA GLY A 211 -15.64 6.47 -10.26
C GLY A 211 -17.04 5.93 -10.53
N MET A 212 -17.60 5.13 -9.62
CA MET A 212 -18.96 4.58 -9.69
C MET A 212 -19.88 5.39 -8.78
N LYS A 213 -21.17 5.44 -9.13
CA LYS A 213 -22.19 6.03 -8.25
C LYS A 213 -22.78 4.95 -7.35
N PRO A 214 -23.22 5.28 -6.12
CA PRO A 214 -23.92 4.34 -5.26
C PRO A 214 -25.14 3.68 -5.93
N SER A 215 -25.87 4.43 -6.78
CA SER A 215 -26.98 3.91 -7.56
C SER A 215 -26.59 2.82 -8.54
N ASP A 216 -25.38 2.91 -9.11
CA ASP A 216 -24.93 2.01 -10.17
C ASP A 216 -24.57 0.63 -9.61
N ILE A 217 -24.24 0.57 -8.32
CA ILE A 217 -23.83 -0.65 -7.64
C ILE A 217 -24.97 -1.34 -6.85
N ALA A 218 -26.10 -0.66 -6.63
CA ALA A 218 -27.16 -1.15 -5.73
C ALA A 218 -27.75 -2.51 -6.15
N GLU A 219 -27.83 -2.77 -7.45
CA GLU A 219 -28.43 -3.98 -8.03
C GLU A 219 -27.45 -4.84 -8.83
N ILE A 220 -26.15 -4.45 -8.85
CA ILE A 220 -25.13 -5.18 -9.62
C ILE A 220 -24.79 -6.51 -8.94
N MET A 221 -24.62 -7.57 -9.71
CA MET A 221 -24.19 -8.86 -9.17
C MET A 221 -22.73 -8.79 -8.69
N PRO A 222 -22.34 -9.53 -7.64
CA PRO A 222 -20.99 -9.47 -7.08
C PRO A 222 -19.85 -9.70 -8.09
N ASP A 223 -20.05 -10.62 -9.04
CA ASP A 223 -19.07 -10.91 -10.07
C ASP A 223 -18.94 -9.75 -11.07
N ASP A 224 -20.03 -9.12 -11.46
CA ASP A 224 -20.06 -7.96 -12.36
C ASP A 224 -19.48 -6.71 -11.67
N TYR A 225 -19.77 -6.55 -10.36
CA TYR A 225 -19.15 -5.50 -9.55
C TYR A 225 -17.62 -5.64 -9.51
N LEU A 226 -17.12 -6.84 -9.20
CA LEU A 226 -15.68 -7.10 -9.18
C LEU A 226 -15.05 -6.88 -10.57
N ALA A 227 -15.72 -7.30 -11.64
CA ALA A 227 -15.27 -7.04 -13.01
C ALA A 227 -15.17 -5.54 -13.30
N ALA A 228 -16.19 -4.74 -12.94
CA ALA A 228 -16.20 -3.28 -13.10
C ALA A 228 -15.06 -2.61 -12.28
N VAL A 229 -14.82 -3.06 -11.06
CA VAL A 229 -13.70 -2.57 -10.25
C VAL A 229 -12.36 -2.86 -10.94
N LEU A 230 -12.15 -4.07 -11.47
CA LEU A 230 -10.93 -4.41 -12.20
C LEU A 230 -10.76 -3.59 -13.49
N GLU A 231 -11.84 -3.34 -14.24
CA GLU A 231 -11.85 -2.46 -15.41
C GLU A 231 -11.35 -1.06 -15.05
N ASN A 232 -11.88 -0.49 -13.95
CA ASN A 232 -11.51 0.85 -13.51
C ASN A 232 -10.04 0.91 -13.06
N TYR A 233 -9.51 -0.10 -12.37
CA TYR A 233 -8.08 -0.18 -12.06
C TYR A 233 -7.21 -0.18 -13.31
N LEU A 234 -7.54 -1.01 -14.28
CA LEU A 234 -6.75 -1.14 -15.52
C LEU A 234 -6.85 0.13 -16.36
N SER A 235 -8.05 0.68 -16.53
CA SER A 235 -8.26 1.95 -17.25
C SER A 235 -7.46 3.08 -16.60
N ARG A 236 -7.55 3.22 -15.29
CA ARG A 236 -6.81 4.24 -14.55
C ARG A 236 -5.30 4.08 -14.67
N SER A 237 -4.80 2.84 -14.62
CA SER A 237 -3.38 2.56 -14.84
C SER A 237 -2.92 2.96 -16.23
N ILE A 238 -3.72 2.68 -17.27
CA ILE A 238 -3.44 3.07 -18.67
C ILE A 238 -3.35 4.60 -18.81
N GLU A 239 -4.30 5.34 -18.24
CA GLU A 239 -4.31 6.80 -18.25
C GLU A 239 -3.02 7.35 -17.64
N ILE A 240 -2.69 6.91 -16.42
CA ILE A 240 -1.54 7.40 -15.68
C ILE A 240 -0.24 7.17 -16.46
N VAL A 241 0.02 5.94 -16.90
CA VAL A 241 1.31 5.60 -17.53
C VAL A 241 1.47 6.19 -18.93
N THR A 242 0.39 6.69 -19.51
CA THR A 242 0.45 7.41 -20.80
C THR A 242 1.12 8.77 -20.62
N ASP A 243 0.85 9.46 -19.52
CA ASP A 243 1.25 10.84 -19.28
C ASP A 243 2.43 10.97 -18.31
N ASP A 244 2.60 9.99 -17.43
CA ASP A 244 3.61 10.03 -16.36
C ASP A 244 4.85 9.18 -16.68
N LYS A 245 5.94 9.84 -17.04
CA LYS A 245 7.24 9.20 -17.33
C LYS A 245 7.96 8.66 -16.08
N LEU A 246 7.54 9.08 -14.88
CA LEU A 246 8.05 8.56 -13.60
C LEU A 246 7.20 7.40 -13.09
N SER A 247 6.56 6.68 -14.00
CA SER A 247 5.74 5.51 -13.73
C SER A 247 6.30 4.25 -14.41
N LEU A 248 6.30 3.13 -13.68
CA LEU A 248 6.75 1.82 -14.15
C LEU A 248 5.62 0.81 -14.05
N LEU A 249 5.30 0.15 -15.16
CA LEU A 249 4.37 -0.98 -15.21
C LEU A 249 5.09 -2.29 -14.88
N ILE A 250 4.52 -3.07 -13.98
CA ILE A 250 5.03 -4.38 -13.60
C ILE A 250 3.92 -5.41 -13.64
N ASN A 251 4.04 -6.40 -14.51
CA ASN A 251 3.20 -7.58 -14.49
C ASN A 251 3.80 -8.63 -13.55
N TYR A 252 3.00 -9.17 -12.64
CA TYR A 252 3.46 -10.22 -11.71
C TYR A 252 4.05 -11.44 -12.42
N ASN A 253 3.54 -11.77 -13.61
CA ASN A 253 3.98 -12.92 -14.40
C ASN A 253 5.41 -12.77 -14.97
N GLU A 254 6.06 -11.62 -14.80
CA GLU A 254 7.49 -11.45 -15.11
C GLU A 254 8.40 -12.22 -14.13
N GLY A 255 7.86 -12.63 -13.01
CA GLY A 255 8.57 -13.36 -11.96
C GLY A 255 9.23 -12.46 -10.92
N PRO A 256 9.24 -12.88 -9.64
CA PRO A 256 9.60 -12.00 -8.52
C PRO A 256 11.00 -11.40 -8.60
N MET A 257 11.99 -12.17 -9.02
CA MET A 257 13.39 -11.68 -9.10
C MET A 257 13.60 -10.69 -10.26
N GLU A 258 12.93 -10.89 -11.40
CA GLU A 258 12.98 -9.92 -12.50
C GLU A 258 12.27 -8.63 -12.15
N ILE A 259 11.15 -8.71 -11.42
CA ILE A 259 10.44 -7.55 -10.88
C ILE A 259 11.35 -6.73 -9.97
N ILE A 260 12.04 -7.37 -9.01
CA ILE A 260 12.97 -6.69 -8.12
C ILE A 260 14.11 -5.99 -8.91
N LYS A 261 14.65 -6.65 -9.93
CA LYS A 261 15.69 -6.07 -10.79
C LYS A 261 15.19 -4.84 -11.54
N LYS A 262 13.97 -4.89 -12.10
CA LYS A 262 13.34 -3.74 -12.78
C LYS A 262 13.09 -2.58 -11.82
N ILE A 263 12.53 -2.86 -10.64
CA ILE A 263 12.32 -1.84 -9.60
C ILE A 263 13.67 -1.19 -9.25
N ALA A 264 14.70 -1.99 -8.95
CA ALA A 264 16.01 -1.48 -8.57
C ALA A 264 16.62 -0.58 -9.66
N ALA A 265 16.49 -0.98 -10.92
CA ALA A 265 16.95 -0.17 -12.05
C ALA A 265 16.16 1.14 -12.16
N PHE A 266 14.85 1.09 -12.04
CA PHE A 266 13.98 2.25 -12.19
C PHE A 266 14.15 3.29 -11.08
N VAL A 267 14.35 2.84 -9.83
CA VAL A 267 14.61 3.73 -8.68
C VAL A 267 16.10 4.01 -8.46
N ASN A 268 16.97 3.53 -9.38
CA ASN A 268 18.42 3.73 -9.35
C ASN A 268 19.07 3.28 -8.04
N ILE A 269 18.74 2.07 -7.57
CA ILE A 269 19.35 1.47 -6.38
C ILE A 269 20.19 0.24 -6.72
N LYS A 270 21.24 0.03 -5.95
CA LYS A 270 22.05 -1.19 -6.03
C LYS A 270 21.59 -2.18 -4.96
N ILE A 271 21.36 -3.42 -5.38
CA ILE A 271 21.06 -4.54 -4.49
C ILE A 271 22.36 -5.31 -4.26
N SER A 272 22.73 -5.50 -3.00
CA SER A 272 23.89 -6.30 -2.65
C SER A 272 23.68 -7.77 -3.03
N GLU A 273 24.76 -8.53 -3.22
CA GLU A 273 24.66 -9.96 -3.49
C GLU A 273 24.00 -10.72 -2.32
N SER A 274 24.31 -10.30 -1.08
CA SER A 274 23.67 -10.85 0.12
C SER A 274 22.15 -10.59 0.13
N ASP A 275 21.73 -9.36 -0.18
CA ASP A 275 20.29 -9.05 -0.23
C ASP A 275 19.60 -9.80 -1.38
N ARG A 276 20.26 -9.92 -2.53
CA ARG A 276 19.74 -10.69 -3.67
C ARG A 276 19.48 -12.14 -3.30
N GLN A 277 20.38 -12.75 -2.54
CA GLN A 277 20.20 -14.13 -2.06
C GLN A 277 19.03 -14.22 -1.09
N LYS A 278 18.91 -13.32 -0.10
CA LYS A 278 17.78 -13.26 0.83
C LYS A 278 16.46 -13.05 0.10
N MET A 279 16.41 -12.16 -0.90
CA MET A 279 15.24 -11.91 -1.75
C MET A 279 14.83 -13.17 -2.52
N HIS A 280 15.81 -13.89 -3.10
CA HIS A 280 15.54 -15.14 -3.79
C HIS A 280 14.98 -16.21 -2.85
N GLU A 281 15.54 -16.37 -1.66
CA GLU A 281 15.00 -17.28 -0.65
C GLU A 281 13.57 -16.90 -0.28
N ARG A 282 13.29 -15.59 -0.02
CA ARG A 282 11.93 -15.10 0.31
C ARG A 282 10.93 -15.36 -0.82
N SER A 283 11.34 -15.28 -2.08
CA SER A 283 10.47 -15.50 -3.24
C SER A 283 9.90 -16.91 -3.38
N ARG A 284 10.48 -17.90 -2.69
CA ARG A 284 10.08 -19.31 -2.74
C ARG A 284 8.87 -19.65 -1.86
N TYR A 285 8.49 -18.76 -0.96
CA TYR A 285 7.43 -18.99 0.01
C TYR A 285 6.22 -18.10 -0.24
N HIS A 286 5.05 -18.59 0.17
CA HIS A 286 3.81 -17.81 0.05
C HIS A 286 3.89 -16.52 0.87
N SER A 287 3.43 -15.39 0.28
CA SER A 287 3.56 -14.06 0.90
C SER A 287 2.79 -13.90 2.21
N LYS A 288 1.66 -14.61 2.36
CA LYS A 288 0.76 -14.53 3.54
C LYS A 288 0.92 -15.72 4.49
N LYS A 289 1.60 -16.76 4.07
CA LYS A 289 1.84 -18.00 4.81
C LYS A 289 3.29 -18.42 4.58
N PRO A 290 4.23 -17.84 5.34
CA PRO A 290 5.68 -18.03 5.12
C PRO A 290 6.14 -19.50 5.15
N ASP A 291 5.38 -20.38 5.82
CA ASP A 291 5.68 -21.80 5.96
C ASP A 291 5.11 -22.69 4.83
N GLU A 292 4.32 -22.09 3.92
CA GLU A 292 3.73 -22.80 2.80
C GLU A 292 4.43 -22.44 1.48
N PRO A 293 4.81 -23.43 0.64
CA PRO A 293 5.31 -23.17 -0.71
C PRO A 293 4.19 -22.55 -1.57
N PHE A 294 4.57 -21.64 -2.45
CA PHE A 294 3.62 -21.02 -3.37
C PHE A 294 3.25 -21.99 -4.49
N ASN A 295 1.95 -22.30 -4.63
CA ASN A 295 1.40 -23.05 -5.76
C ASN A 295 0.55 -22.14 -6.63
N GLU A 296 0.86 -22.04 -7.91
CA GLU A 296 0.03 -21.33 -8.89
C GLU A 296 -1.29 -22.06 -9.14
N PHE A 297 -2.32 -21.29 -9.42
CA PHE A 297 -3.65 -21.82 -9.70
C PHE A 297 -3.91 -21.84 -11.20
N ASP A 298 -4.32 -22.99 -11.73
CA ASP A 298 -4.85 -23.12 -13.09
C ASP A 298 -6.20 -22.43 -13.20
N VAL A 299 -6.28 -21.36 -14.00
CA VAL A 299 -7.53 -20.72 -14.40
C VAL A 299 -7.92 -21.27 -15.77
N LYS A 300 -8.99 -22.04 -15.83
CA LYS A 300 -9.35 -22.75 -17.07
C LYS A 300 -10.06 -21.89 -18.10
N THR A 301 -10.79 -20.82 -17.71
CA THR A 301 -11.51 -19.94 -18.65
C THR A 301 -11.90 -18.64 -17.95
N ALA A 302 -11.65 -17.49 -18.57
CA ALA A 302 -12.09 -16.20 -18.01
C ALA A 302 -13.63 -16.08 -18.11
N PRO A 303 -14.33 -15.67 -17.03
CA PRO A 303 -15.76 -15.38 -17.08
C PRO A 303 -16.10 -14.29 -18.11
N LEU A 304 -17.29 -14.35 -18.70
CA LEU A 304 -17.74 -13.37 -19.71
C LEU A 304 -17.74 -11.93 -19.20
N CYS A 305 -18.03 -11.71 -17.92
CA CYS A 305 -17.99 -10.40 -17.29
C CYS A 305 -16.61 -9.74 -17.34
N LEU A 306 -15.52 -10.50 -17.53
CA LEU A 306 -14.15 -9.97 -17.62
C LEU A 306 -13.73 -9.55 -19.03
N THR A 307 -14.57 -9.66 -20.06
CA THR A 307 -14.20 -9.40 -21.46
C THR A 307 -13.54 -8.03 -21.64
N LYS A 308 -14.08 -6.98 -21.02
CA LYS A 308 -13.53 -5.63 -21.10
C LYS A 308 -12.25 -5.49 -20.26
N ALA A 309 -12.20 -6.07 -19.07
CA ALA A 309 -10.99 -6.07 -18.24
C ALA A 309 -9.82 -6.78 -18.95
N VAL A 310 -10.07 -7.89 -19.67
CA VAL A 310 -9.05 -8.58 -20.48
C VAL A 310 -8.58 -7.71 -21.65
N ALA A 311 -9.47 -6.98 -22.32
CA ALA A 311 -9.08 -6.05 -23.39
C ALA A 311 -8.18 -4.93 -22.86
N LEU A 312 -8.51 -4.32 -21.72
CA LEU A 312 -7.70 -3.30 -21.04
C LEU A 312 -6.35 -3.86 -20.56
N TYR A 313 -6.34 -5.07 -20.02
CA TYR A 313 -5.09 -5.75 -19.66
C TYR A 313 -4.16 -5.91 -20.86
N ASN A 314 -4.68 -6.34 -22.02
CA ASN A 314 -3.88 -6.48 -23.23
C ASN A 314 -3.36 -5.12 -23.74
N GLU A 315 -4.11 -4.04 -23.54
CA GLU A 315 -3.63 -2.69 -23.83
C GLU A 315 -2.50 -2.28 -22.88
N LEU A 316 -2.67 -2.55 -21.58
CA LEU A 316 -1.65 -2.25 -20.57
C LEU A 316 -0.35 -3.02 -20.84
N GLU A 317 -0.45 -4.30 -21.27
CA GLU A 317 0.70 -5.11 -21.68
C GLU A 317 1.44 -4.51 -22.87
N ARG A 318 0.74 -3.99 -23.87
CA ARG A 318 1.38 -3.30 -25.00
C ARG A 318 2.15 -2.06 -24.53
N LYS A 319 1.57 -1.26 -23.59
CA LYS A 319 2.27 -0.10 -23.03
C LYS A 319 3.50 -0.50 -22.21
N ARG A 320 3.40 -1.57 -21.42
CA ARG A 320 4.53 -2.10 -20.64
C ARG A 320 5.70 -2.53 -21.52
N GLN A 321 5.43 -3.11 -22.69
CA GLN A 321 6.48 -3.53 -23.63
C GLN A 321 7.21 -2.35 -24.28
N LEU A 322 6.68 -1.14 -24.19
CA LEU A 322 7.27 0.08 -24.72
C LEU A 322 8.09 0.85 -23.67
N GLN A 323 8.05 0.45 -22.39
CA GLN A 323 8.86 1.01 -21.31
C GLN A 323 10.21 0.30 -21.19
#